data_c812c2cd296c20986a83cbe2e74766ed
#
_entry.id   c812c2cd296c20986a83cbe2e74766ed
#
_cell.length_a   1.000
_cell.length_b   1.000
_cell.length_c   1.000
_cell.angle_alpha   90.00
_cell.angle_beta   90.00
_cell.angle_gamma   90.00
#
_symmetry.space_group_name_H-M   'P 1'
#
loop_
_entity.id
_entity.type
_entity.pdbx_description
1 polymer ?
#
loop_
_entity_poly.entity_id
_entity_poly.type
_entity_poly.pdbx_seq_one_letter_code
_entity_poly.pdbx_strand_id
1 'polypeptide(L)'
;MRLIRQFLFLSLMAATVFSGCKSMTSAQKGAIIGVATGAAAGAIVGRTAGNTAVGTAVGATVGGVTGAIIGNKMDKQAAEMAAKVPEATVERVGEGIIVELPNSILFGFDSSALSAEAKANLDKMKTVFDSYPDTDIEVQGHTDNTGRAEYNQTLSEKRAKVVSDYLISKGVAASRIKTVGYGLTSPKYDNDTDANRALNRRVEFIITANEKMMKEAEAEAARQN
;
A
#
# COMPACT_ATOMS: atom_id res chain seq x y z
N MET A 1 -30.79 41.03 -15.73
CA MET A 1 -29.34 41.33 -15.71
C MET A 1 -28.58 40.83 -14.45
N ARG A 2 -29.18 40.75 -13.26
CA ARG A 2 -28.50 40.27 -12.04
C ARG A 2 -28.22 38.75 -12.05
N LEU A 3 -29.12 37.94 -12.57
CA LEU A 3 -28.95 36.46 -12.64
C LEU A 3 -27.84 36.02 -13.59
N ILE A 4 -27.64 36.67 -14.72
CA ILE A 4 -26.61 36.36 -15.70
C ILE A 4 -25.20 36.66 -15.14
N ARG A 5 -25.05 37.72 -14.31
CA ARG A 5 -23.79 38.05 -13.63
C ARG A 5 -23.39 37.03 -12.56
N GLN A 6 -24.36 36.42 -11.89
CA GLN A 6 -24.07 35.38 -10.88
C GLN A 6 -23.62 34.05 -11.52
N PHE A 7 -24.20 33.68 -12.67
CA PHE A 7 -23.75 32.49 -13.41
C PHE A 7 -22.36 32.64 -14.05
N LEU A 8 -21.98 33.87 -14.46
CA LEU A 8 -20.64 34.14 -14.99
C LEU A 8 -19.55 34.07 -13.90
N PHE A 9 -19.85 34.48 -12.66
CA PHE A 9 -18.89 34.34 -11.54
C PHE A 9 -18.73 32.91 -11.07
N LEU A 10 -19.78 32.07 -11.13
CA LEU A 10 -19.71 30.66 -10.75
C LEU A 10 -18.92 29.83 -11.78
N SER A 11 -19.03 30.16 -13.08
CA SER A 11 -18.30 29.47 -14.14
C SER A 11 -16.80 29.82 -14.19
N LEU A 12 -16.41 31.02 -13.77
CA LEU A 12 -15.02 31.47 -13.75
C LEU A 12 -14.21 30.84 -12.59
N MET A 13 -14.88 30.46 -11.49
CA MET A 13 -14.24 29.82 -10.34
C MET A 13 -13.97 28.32 -10.55
N ALA A 14 -14.69 27.68 -11.49
CA ALA A 14 -14.50 26.28 -11.82
C ALA A 14 -13.32 25.99 -12.78
N ALA A 15 -12.82 26.99 -13.49
CA ALA A 15 -11.80 26.83 -14.53
C ALA A 15 -10.34 26.89 -14.03
N THR A 16 -10.09 27.28 -12.77
CA THR A 16 -8.72 27.47 -12.24
C THR A 16 -8.13 26.25 -11.53
N VAL A 17 -8.85 25.14 -11.41
CA VAL A 17 -8.40 23.97 -10.63
C VAL A 17 -7.63 22.93 -11.45
N PHE A 18 -7.54 23.05 -12.79
CA PHE A 18 -7.01 21.99 -13.65
C PHE A 18 -5.58 22.20 -14.20
N SER A 19 -4.84 23.22 -13.79
CA SER A 19 -3.53 23.51 -14.39
C SER A 19 -2.40 23.48 -13.37
N GLY A 20 -2.10 22.33 -12.71
CA GLY A 20 -1.00 22.30 -11.76
C GLY A 20 -0.47 20.95 -11.30
N CYS A 21 -0.78 19.85 -11.99
CA CYS A 21 -0.49 18.51 -11.44
C CYS A 21 0.83 17.85 -11.88
N LYS A 22 1.86 18.56 -12.32
CA LYS A 22 3.06 17.89 -12.86
C LYS A 22 4.29 17.82 -11.96
N SER A 23 4.23 18.37 -10.71
CA SER A 23 5.38 18.35 -9.78
C SER A 23 5.01 18.34 -8.29
N MET A 24 3.83 17.83 -7.94
CA MET A 24 3.42 17.78 -6.53
C MET A 24 3.98 16.54 -5.85
N THR A 25 4.53 16.72 -4.63
CA THR A 25 4.94 15.60 -3.76
C THR A 25 3.73 14.79 -3.31
N SER A 26 3.95 13.54 -2.86
CA SER A 26 2.90 12.66 -2.34
C SER A 26 2.16 13.30 -1.16
N ALA A 27 2.86 14.06 -0.32
CA ALA A 27 2.28 14.82 0.78
C ALA A 27 1.31 15.92 0.29
N GLN A 28 1.67 16.66 -0.78
CA GLN A 28 0.79 17.67 -1.37
C GLN A 28 -0.43 17.05 -2.06
N LYS A 29 -0.26 15.86 -2.67
CA LYS A 29 -1.38 15.10 -3.26
C LYS A 29 -2.34 14.59 -2.18
N GLY A 30 -1.82 14.10 -1.05
CA GLY A 30 -2.61 13.67 0.10
C GLY A 30 -3.46 14.81 0.69
N ALA A 31 -2.88 16.00 0.86
CA ALA A 31 -3.58 17.17 1.38
C ALA A 31 -4.75 17.65 0.49
N ILE A 32 -4.64 17.53 -0.83
CA ILE A 32 -5.71 17.93 -1.77
C ILE A 32 -6.84 16.90 -1.83
N ILE A 33 -6.52 15.59 -1.76
CA ILE A 33 -7.51 14.51 -1.84
C ILE A 33 -8.31 14.41 -0.53
N GLY A 34 -7.67 14.68 0.63
CA GLY A 34 -8.31 14.57 1.93
C GLY A 34 -9.41 15.59 2.21
N VAL A 35 -9.47 16.71 1.49
CA VAL A 35 -10.52 17.74 1.65
C VAL A 35 -11.84 17.36 0.98
N ALA A 36 -11.86 16.39 0.08
CA ALA A 36 -13.01 16.17 -0.80
C ALA A 36 -13.88 14.93 -0.54
N THR A 37 -13.53 13.94 0.24
CA THR A 37 -14.43 12.78 0.55
C THR A 37 -13.67 11.54 1.06
N GLY A 38 -13.59 11.34 2.37
CA GLY A 38 -12.82 10.25 3.00
C GLY A 38 -13.23 8.81 2.64
N ALA A 39 -14.48 8.52 2.35
CA ALA A 39 -14.94 7.14 2.09
C ALA A 39 -14.94 6.76 0.60
N ALA A 40 -15.11 7.72 -0.31
CA ALA A 40 -15.17 7.46 -1.76
C ALA A 40 -13.76 7.41 -2.41
N ALA A 41 -12.77 8.09 -1.85
CA ALA A 41 -11.41 8.15 -2.38
C ALA A 41 -10.68 6.80 -2.26
N GLY A 42 -10.87 6.06 -1.16
CA GLY A 42 -10.24 4.76 -0.95
C GLY A 42 -10.65 3.70 -1.99
N ALA A 43 -11.93 3.71 -2.39
CA ALA A 43 -12.43 2.79 -3.42
C ALA A 43 -11.93 3.14 -4.84
N ILE A 44 -11.65 4.41 -5.10
CA ILE A 44 -11.10 4.87 -6.40
C ILE A 44 -9.63 4.51 -6.51
N VAL A 45 -8.85 4.69 -5.45
CA VAL A 45 -7.42 4.34 -5.42
C VAL A 45 -7.23 2.82 -5.57
N GLY A 46 -8.08 1.99 -4.92
CA GLY A 46 -8.03 0.54 -5.08
C GLY A 46 -8.33 0.05 -6.50
N ARG A 47 -9.19 0.77 -7.25
CA ARG A 47 -9.46 0.44 -8.66
C ARG A 47 -8.33 0.82 -9.60
N THR A 48 -7.66 1.92 -9.38
CA THR A 48 -6.52 2.37 -10.21
C THR A 48 -5.24 1.57 -9.95
N ALA A 49 -5.07 1.03 -8.73
CA ALA A 49 -3.97 0.13 -8.39
C ALA A 49 -4.26 -1.35 -8.72
N GLY A 50 -5.41 -1.65 -9.37
CA GLY A 50 -5.78 -3.02 -9.77
C GLY A 50 -6.18 -3.95 -8.60
N ASN A 51 -6.21 -3.46 -7.37
CA ASN A 51 -6.58 -4.25 -6.20
C ASN A 51 -7.50 -3.50 -5.25
N THR A 52 -8.79 -3.87 -5.24
CA THR A 52 -9.81 -3.25 -4.38
C THR A 52 -9.55 -3.47 -2.88
N ALA A 53 -8.84 -4.55 -2.53
CA ALA A 53 -8.47 -4.86 -1.14
C ALA A 53 -7.42 -3.87 -0.60
N VAL A 54 -6.47 -3.45 -1.42
CA VAL A 54 -5.49 -2.41 -1.09
C VAL A 54 -6.19 -1.06 -0.86
N GLY A 55 -7.18 -0.72 -1.69
CA GLY A 55 -7.95 0.51 -1.54
C GLY A 55 -8.71 0.61 -0.22
N THR A 56 -9.12 -0.52 0.35
CA THR A 56 -9.84 -0.56 1.63
C THR A 56 -8.87 -0.41 2.82
N ALA A 57 -7.68 -1.00 2.74
CA ALA A 57 -6.67 -0.92 3.80
C ALA A 57 -5.99 0.45 3.87
N VAL A 58 -5.80 1.10 2.70
CA VAL A 58 -5.13 2.42 2.58
C VAL A 58 -6.12 3.59 2.59
N GLY A 59 -7.42 3.32 2.51
CA GLY A 59 -8.46 4.33 2.24
C GLY A 59 -8.89 5.21 3.41
N ALA A 60 -8.28 5.12 4.59
CA ALA A 60 -8.50 6.08 5.66
C ALA A 60 -7.66 7.34 5.43
N THR A 61 -8.06 8.18 4.48
CA THR A 61 -7.37 9.46 4.25
C THR A 61 -7.66 10.42 5.40
N VAL A 62 -6.64 10.69 6.20
CA VAL A 62 -6.65 11.79 7.16
C VAL A 62 -6.28 13.06 6.40
N GLY A 63 -7.26 13.92 6.12
CA GLY A 63 -7.03 15.12 5.29
C GLY A 63 -6.23 16.23 5.99
N GLY A 64 -5.76 17.19 5.21
CA GLY A 64 -5.14 18.41 5.70
C GLY A 64 -3.69 18.22 6.21
N VAL A 65 -3.31 18.97 7.25
CA VAL A 65 -1.95 19.00 7.82
C VAL A 65 -1.56 17.62 8.36
N THR A 66 -2.48 16.92 9.00
CA THR A 66 -2.25 15.56 9.54
C THR A 66 -1.87 14.56 8.44
N GLY A 67 -2.60 14.54 7.32
CA GLY A 67 -2.26 13.68 6.17
C GLY A 67 -0.90 14.02 5.57
N ALA A 68 -0.51 15.30 5.53
CA ALA A 68 0.81 15.71 5.06
C ALA A 68 1.95 15.20 5.99
N ILE A 69 1.73 15.20 7.30
CA ILE A 69 2.70 14.68 8.28
C ILE A 69 2.87 13.18 8.12
N ILE A 70 1.76 12.42 8.05
CA ILE A 70 1.79 10.97 7.80
C ILE A 70 2.45 10.69 6.45
N GLY A 71 2.03 11.37 5.38
CA GLY A 71 2.57 11.21 4.04
C GLY A 71 4.09 11.37 4.00
N ASN A 72 4.65 12.39 4.66
CA ASN A 72 6.09 12.59 4.74
C ASN A 72 6.83 11.45 5.46
N LYS A 73 6.26 10.90 6.54
CA LYS A 73 6.83 9.74 7.25
C LYS A 73 6.80 8.50 6.35
N MET A 74 5.70 8.27 5.66
CA MET A 74 5.53 7.13 4.75
C MET A 74 6.42 7.26 3.49
N ASP A 75 6.63 8.47 2.96
CA ASP A 75 7.55 8.71 1.84
C ASP A 75 9.00 8.33 2.21
N LYS A 76 9.45 8.69 3.41
CA LYS A 76 10.78 8.29 3.92
C LYS A 76 10.89 6.78 4.07
N GLN A 77 9.88 6.13 4.64
CA GLN A 77 9.85 4.68 4.79
C GLN A 77 9.86 3.97 3.44
N ALA A 78 9.09 4.44 2.46
CA ALA A 78 9.07 3.87 1.11
C ALA A 78 10.43 4.02 0.41
N ALA A 79 11.06 5.19 0.51
CA ALA A 79 12.39 5.43 -0.05
C ALA A 79 13.46 4.54 0.58
N GLU A 80 13.44 4.37 1.91
CA GLU A 80 14.35 3.47 2.62
C GLU A 80 14.11 2.01 2.23
N MET A 81 12.84 1.59 2.10
CA MET A 81 12.48 0.24 1.66
C MET A 81 13.01 -0.05 0.26
N ALA A 82 12.78 0.86 -0.69
CA ALA A 82 13.27 0.72 -2.06
C ALA A 82 14.82 0.68 -2.14
N ALA A 83 15.50 1.45 -1.31
CA ALA A 83 16.96 1.46 -1.25
C ALA A 83 17.55 0.17 -0.66
N LYS A 84 16.91 -0.42 0.35
CA LYS A 84 17.41 -1.63 1.04
C LYS A 84 17.02 -2.92 0.34
N VAL A 85 15.88 -2.95 -0.36
CA VAL A 85 15.33 -4.15 -1.02
C VAL A 85 15.09 -3.86 -2.50
N PRO A 86 16.14 -3.73 -3.32
CA PRO A 86 16.01 -3.38 -4.74
C PRO A 86 15.26 -4.43 -5.57
N GLU A 87 15.13 -5.66 -5.06
CA GLU A 87 14.36 -6.73 -5.68
C GLU A 87 12.84 -6.56 -5.50
N ALA A 88 12.41 -5.68 -4.58
CA ALA A 88 11.01 -5.38 -4.36
C ALA A 88 10.55 -4.21 -5.21
N THR A 89 9.31 -4.29 -5.69
CA THR A 89 8.61 -3.12 -6.21
C THR A 89 7.97 -2.37 -5.06
N VAL A 90 8.34 -1.09 -4.87
CA VAL A 90 7.80 -0.24 -3.79
C VAL A 90 6.98 0.88 -4.40
N GLU A 91 5.71 0.96 -4.04
CA GLU A 91 4.76 1.93 -4.56
C GLU A 91 4.08 2.68 -3.41
N ARG A 92 3.96 4.01 -3.55
CA ARG A 92 3.15 4.86 -2.65
C ARG A 92 1.72 4.94 -3.16
N VAL A 93 0.77 4.52 -2.34
CA VAL A 93 -0.65 4.56 -2.66
C VAL A 93 -1.41 5.28 -1.53
N GLY A 94 -1.91 6.47 -1.82
CA GLY A 94 -2.53 7.31 -0.77
C GLY A 94 -1.55 7.57 0.39
N GLU A 95 -1.94 7.23 1.60
CA GLU A 95 -1.10 7.34 2.81
C GLU A 95 -0.38 6.01 3.16
N GLY A 96 -0.54 4.97 2.34
CA GLY A 96 0.10 3.67 2.53
C GLY A 96 1.28 3.41 1.59
N ILE A 97 1.96 2.29 1.81
CA ILE A 97 3.04 1.77 0.96
C ILE A 97 2.67 0.33 0.56
N ILE A 98 2.82 0.01 -0.71
CA ILE A 98 2.77 -1.36 -1.20
C ILE A 98 4.19 -1.79 -1.50
N VAL A 99 4.62 -2.90 -0.92
CA VAL A 99 5.89 -3.54 -1.25
C VAL A 99 5.59 -4.92 -1.82
N GLU A 100 5.97 -5.16 -3.05
CA GLU A 100 5.72 -6.40 -3.76
C GLU A 100 7.01 -7.19 -3.96
N LEU A 101 6.99 -8.47 -3.60
CA LEU A 101 8.04 -9.43 -3.90
C LEU A 101 7.48 -10.58 -4.75
N PRO A 102 8.11 -10.84 -5.92
CA PRO A 102 7.75 -11.99 -6.74
C PRO A 102 7.94 -13.32 -5.99
N ASN A 103 7.05 -14.26 -6.27
CA ASN A 103 7.08 -15.56 -5.62
C ASN A 103 8.36 -16.37 -5.92
N SER A 104 8.95 -16.14 -7.09
CA SER A 104 10.22 -16.76 -7.52
C SER A 104 11.40 -16.41 -6.61
N ILE A 105 11.39 -15.21 -6.02
CA ILE A 105 12.39 -14.78 -5.03
C ILE A 105 12.10 -15.43 -3.68
N LEU A 106 10.82 -15.50 -3.30
CA LEU A 106 10.39 -15.91 -1.96
C LEU A 106 10.42 -17.42 -1.76
N PHE A 107 10.00 -18.20 -2.76
CA PHE A 107 9.76 -19.65 -2.60
C PHE A 107 10.29 -20.43 -3.80
N GLY A 108 10.65 -21.69 -3.55
CA GLY A 108 10.89 -22.65 -4.62
C GLY A 108 9.60 -23.03 -5.36
N PHE A 109 9.76 -23.78 -6.44
CA PHE A 109 8.62 -24.28 -7.22
C PHE A 109 7.67 -25.10 -6.33
N ASP A 110 6.40 -24.84 -6.42
CA ASP A 110 5.30 -25.46 -5.63
C ASP A 110 5.58 -25.55 -4.12
N SER A 111 6.31 -24.59 -3.59
CA SER A 111 6.76 -24.55 -2.19
C SER A 111 6.22 -23.33 -1.47
N SER A 112 6.11 -23.42 -0.15
CA SER A 112 5.93 -22.33 0.79
C SER A 112 7.13 -22.18 1.75
N ALA A 113 8.21 -22.93 1.54
CA ALA A 113 9.44 -22.76 2.32
C ALA A 113 10.23 -21.58 1.77
N LEU A 114 10.61 -20.63 2.66
CA LEU A 114 11.38 -19.45 2.29
C LEU A 114 12.77 -19.84 1.79
N SER A 115 13.17 -19.31 0.64
CA SER A 115 14.51 -19.40 0.10
C SER A 115 15.53 -18.68 1.00
N ALA A 116 16.83 -18.90 0.80
CA ALA A 116 17.87 -18.13 1.47
C ALA A 116 17.82 -16.63 1.05
N GLU A 117 17.55 -16.36 -0.22
CA GLU A 117 17.39 -15.03 -0.75
C GLU A 117 16.16 -14.32 -0.16
N ALA A 118 15.02 -15.03 -0.03
CA ALA A 118 13.84 -14.54 0.65
C ALA A 118 14.16 -14.07 2.07
N LYS A 119 14.85 -14.92 2.84
CA LYS A 119 15.23 -14.58 4.23
C LYS A 119 16.12 -13.37 4.29
N ALA A 120 17.10 -13.22 3.39
CA ALA A 120 17.97 -12.06 3.31
C ALA A 120 17.17 -10.77 2.99
N ASN A 121 16.22 -10.83 2.06
CA ASN A 121 15.36 -9.69 1.74
C ASN A 121 14.41 -9.34 2.89
N LEU A 122 13.82 -10.33 3.55
CA LEU A 122 12.97 -10.10 4.72
C LEU A 122 13.76 -9.54 5.92
N ASP A 123 15.03 -9.94 6.10
CA ASP A 123 15.91 -9.34 7.13
C ASP A 123 16.21 -7.86 6.84
N LYS A 124 16.40 -7.49 5.56
CA LYS A 124 16.52 -6.07 5.14
C LYS A 124 15.22 -5.29 5.40
N MET A 125 14.06 -5.86 5.00
CA MET A 125 12.75 -5.26 5.28
C MET A 125 12.53 -5.06 6.78
N LYS A 126 12.90 -6.04 7.60
CA LYS A 126 12.81 -5.97 9.06
C LYS A 126 13.56 -4.76 9.61
N THR A 127 14.74 -4.43 9.09
CA THR A 127 15.48 -3.24 9.56
C THR A 127 14.72 -1.94 9.27
N VAL A 128 13.96 -1.88 8.17
CA VAL A 128 13.07 -0.75 7.89
C VAL A 128 11.87 -0.74 8.84
N PHE A 129 11.24 -1.89 9.08
CA PHE A 129 10.12 -1.99 10.02
C PHE A 129 10.49 -1.58 11.45
N ASP A 130 11.74 -1.81 11.86
CA ASP A 130 12.26 -1.36 13.15
C ASP A 130 12.45 0.17 13.21
N SER A 131 12.87 0.78 12.10
CA SER A 131 13.02 2.24 12.00
C SER A 131 11.67 2.97 12.02
N TYR A 132 10.58 2.27 11.65
CA TYR A 132 9.22 2.80 11.58
C TYR A 132 8.24 1.93 12.41
N PRO A 133 8.36 1.93 13.75
CA PRO A 133 7.56 1.06 14.61
C PRO A 133 6.06 1.39 14.62
N ASP A 134 5.70 2.60 14.21
CA ASP A 134 4.34 3.11 14.28
C ASP A 134 3.55 2.87 12.97
N THR A 135 3.85 1.74 12.29
CA THR A 135 3.12 1.27 11.12
C THR A 135 2.62 -0.15 11.32
N ASP A 136 1.45 -0.45 10.73
CA ASP A 136 0.92 -1.80 10.61
C ASP A 136 1.29 -2.40 9.25
N ILE A 137 1.35 -3.73 9.18
CA ILE A 137 1.80 -4.49 8.02
C ILE A 137 0.77 -5.57 7.73
N GLU A 138 0.10 -5.52 6.58
CA GLU A 138 -0.71 -6.63 6.10
C GLU A 138 0.07 -7.40 5.03
N VAL A 139 0.35 -8.68 5.28
CA VAL A 139 1.04 -9.58 4.34
C VAL A 139 0.00 -10.32 3.52
N GLN A 140 -0.04 -10.06 2.23
CA GLN A 140 -1.02 -10.63 1.29
C GLN A 140 -0.36 -11.64 0.36
N GLY A 141 -0.92 -12.85 0.29
CA GLY A 141 -0.47 -13.88 -0.64
C GLY A 141 -1.39 -13.96 -1.87
N HIS A 142 -0.78 -14.06 -3.05
CA HIS A 142 -1.49 -14.16 -4.33
C HIS A 142 -0.98 -15.32 -5.16
N THR A 143 -1.85 -15.89 -6.00
CA THR A 143 -1.50 -16.90 -7.00
C THR A 143 -1.95 -16.43 -8.39
N ASP A 144 -1.52 -17.17 -9.41
CA ASP A 144 -2.15 -17.09 -10.73
C ASP A 144 -3.45 -17.91 -10.76
N ASN A 145 -4.07 -18.00 -11.93
CA ASN A 145 -5.32 -18.75 -12.14
C ASN A 145 -5.09 -20.25 -12.46
N THR A 146 -3.88 -20.76 -12.32
CA THR A 146 -3.58 -22.17 -12.62
C THR A 146 -4.02 -23.06 -11.46
N GLY A 147 -4.81 -24.09 -11.77
CA GLY A 147 -5.28 -25.05 -10.78
C GLY A 147 -6.59 -24.68 -10.10
N ARG A 148 -6.93 -25.38 -9.01
CA ARG A 148 -8.21 -25.24 -8.32
C ARG A 148 -8.20 -24.04 -7.38
N ALA A 149 -9.35 -23.38 -7.27
CA ALA A 149 -9.50 -22.18 -6.43
C ALA A 149 -9.18 -22.45 -4.94
N GLU A 150 -9.68 -23.54 -4.38
CA GLU A 150 -9.47 -23.91 -2.97
C GLU A 150 -7.99 -24.19 -2.67
N TYR A 151 -7.29 -24.83 -3.62
CA TYR A 151 -5.86 -25.07 -3.50
C TYR A 151 -5.07 -23.75 -3.49
N ASN A 152 -5.38 -22.86 -4.43
CA ASN A 152 -4.76 -21.54 -4.53
C ASN A 152 -5.02 -20.67 -3.30
N GLN A 153 -6.24 -20.73 -2.75
CA GLN A 153 -6.59 -20.05 -1.52
C GLN A 153 -5.69 -20.53 -0.36
N THR A 154 -5.65 -21.84 -0.13
CA THR A 154 -4.82 -22.43 0.93
C THR A 154 -3.33 -22.15 0.73
N LEU A 155 -2.83 -22.23 -0.51
CA LEU A 155 -1.43 -21.96 -0.84
C LEU A 155 -1.04 -20.52 -0.55
N SER A 156 -1.90 -19.56 -0.93
CA SER A 156 -1.67 -18.13 -0.70
C SER A 156 -1.66 -17.77 0.77
N GLU A 157 -2.61 -18.31 1.56
CA GLU A 157 -2.64 -18.14 3.02
C GLU A 157 -1.38 -18.69 3.68
N LYS A 158 -0.97 -19.90 3.29
CA LYS A 158 0.24 -20.54 3.81
C LYS A 158 1.49 -19.73 3.52
N ARG A 159 1.61 -19.17 2.30
CA ARG A 159 2.74 -18.34 1.90
C ARG A 159 2.79 -17.03 2.69
N ALA A 160 1.67 -16.33 2.80
CA ALA A 160 1.57 -15.11 3.62
C ALA A 160 1.93 -15.41 5.09
N LYS A 161 1.43 -16.52 5.63
CA LYS A 161 1.73 -16.92 7.01
C LYS A 161 3.21 -17.21 7.24
N VAL A 162 3.86 -17.94 6.37
CA VAL A 162 5.30 -18.29 6.52
C VAL A 162 6.17 -17.03 6.48
N VAL A 163 5.85 -16.04 5.63
CA VAL A 163 6.51 -14.74 5.61
C VAL A 163 6.30 -13.98 6.92
N SER A 164 5.06 -13.93 7.40
CA SER A 164 4.70 -13.29 8.68
C SER A 164 5.42 -13.94 9.86
N ASP A 165 5.36 -15.29 9.96
CA ASP A 165 6.00 -16.05 11.03
C ASP A 165 7.53 -15.81 11.06
N TYR A 166 8.15 -15.67 9.88
CA TYR A 166 9.57 -15.34 9.79
C TYR A 166 9.87 -13.94 10.35
N LEU A 167 9.12 -12.91 9.93
CA LEU A 167 9.29 -11.55 10.44
C LEU A 167 9.06 -11.47 11.96
N ILE A 168 8.04 -12.17 12.48
CA ILE A 168 7.78 -12.26 13.92
C ILE A 168 8.95 -12.95 14.64
N SER A 169 9.48 -14.04 14.08
CA SER A 169 10.64 -14.73 14.66
C SER A 169 11.90 -13.86 14.72
N LYS A 170 11.97 -12.85 13.86
CA LYS A 170 13.06 -11.84 13.82
C LYS A 170 12.78 -10.63 14.70
N GLY A 171 11.65 -10.59 15.41
CA GLY A 171 11.34 -9.56 16.41
C GLY A 171 10.37 -8.47 15.95
N VAL A 172 9.78 -8.57 14.75
CA VAL A 172 8.65 -7.68 14.40
C VAL A 172 7.46 -8.06 15.28
N ALA A 173 6.84 -7.07 15.95
CA ALA A 173 5.73 -7.33 16.85
C ALA A 173 4.54 -7.98 16.12
N ALA A 174 4.06 -9.12 16.62
CA ALA A 174 2.93 -9.85 16.01
C ALA A 174 1.67 -9.00 15.92
N SER A 175 1.46 -8.08 16.86
CA SER A 175 0.32 -7.14 16.86
C SER A 175 0.32 -6.17 15.67
N ARG A 176 1.46 -5.98 15.02
CA ARG A 176 1.60 -5.13 13.83
C ARG A 176 1.37 -5.89 12.52
N ILE A 177 1.32 -7.23 12.55
CA ILE A 177 1.26 -8.04 11.34
C ILE A 177 -0.09 -8.73 11.23
N LYS A 178 -0.74 -8.54 10.09
CA LYS A 178 -1.93 -9.28 9.65
C LYS A 178 -1.60 -10.07 8.39
N THR A 179 -2.20 -11.24 8.21
CA THR A 179 -2.02 -12.08 7.03
C THR A 179 -3.34 -12.32 6.32
N VAL A 180 -3.31 -12.25 4.99
CA VAL A 180 -4.46 -12.54 4.12
C VAL A 180 -3.99 -13.36 2.92
N GLY A 181 -4.74 -14.41 2.58
CA GLY A 181 -4.59 -15.11 1.29
C GLY A 181 -5.70 -14.70 0.34
N TYR A 182 -5.36 -14.30 -0.84
CA TYR A 182 -6.32 -13.95 -1.89
C TYR A 182 -6.46 -15.04 -2.97
N GLY A 183 -5.58 -16.05 -2.92
CA GLY A 183 -5.58 -17.07 -3.97
C GLY A 183 -5.51 -16.44 -5.35
N LEU A 184 -6.39 -16.88 -6.24
CA LEU A 184 -6.51 -16.39 -7.62
C LEU A 184 -7.52 -15.24 -7.79
N THR A 185 -8.14 -14.75 -6.69
CA THR A 185 -9.29 -13.82 -6.78
C THR A 185 -8.89 -12.36 -6.99
N SER A 186 -7.60 -12.03 -6.82
CA SER A 186 -7.09 -10.65 -6.94
C SER A 186 -5.87 -10.59 -7.88
N PRO A 187 -6.05 -10.88 -9.17
CA PRO A 187 -4.98 -10.76 -10.15
C PRO A 187 -4.64 -9.28 -10.38
N LYS A 188 -3.35 -8.97 -10.52
CA LYS A 188 -2.84 -7.63 -10.88
C LYS A 188 -2.76 -7.46 -12.40
N TYR A 189 -2.54 -8.56 -13.11
CA TYR A 189 -2.44 -8.63 -14.56
C TYR A 189 -3.37 -9.72 -15.09
N ASP A 190 -3.79 -9.61 -16.34
CA ASP A 190 -4.53 -10.70 -17.00
C ASP A 190 -3.71 -11.98 -17.02
N ASN A 191 -4.33 -13.14 -16.75
CA ASN A 191 -3.63 -14.42 -16.66
C ASN A 191 -3.44 -15.11 -18.03
N ASP A 192 -3.34 -14.35 -19.10
CA ASP A 192 -3.29 -14.80 -20.48
C ASP A 192 -1.92 -15.31 -20.93
N THR A 193 -0.83 -14.76 -20.34
CA THR A 193 0.54 -15.14 -20.63
C THR A 193 1.26 -15.71 -19.40
N ASP A 194 2.31 -16.54 -19.63
CA ASP A 194 3.15 -17.05 -18.53
C ASP A 194 3.86 -15.93 -17.77
N ALA A 195 4.23 -14.87 -18.47
CA ALA A 195 4.84 -13.68 -17.86
C ALA A 195 3.89 -13.00 -16.88
N ASN A 196 2.65 -12.75 -17.29
CA ASN A 196 1.62 -12.16 -16.45
C ASN A 196 1.25 -13.07 -15.26
N ARG A 197 1.12 -14.39 -15.50
CA ARG A 197 0.93 -15.37 -14.42
C ARG A 197 2.06 -15.32 -13.41
N ALA A 198 3.31 -15.19 -13.86
CA ALA A 198 4.47 -15.08 -12.97
C ALA A 198 4.40 -13.82 -12.09
N LEU A 199 3.92 -12.70 -12.63
CA LEU A 199 3.69 -11.45 -11.89
C LEU A 199 2.52 -11.56 -10.91
N ASN A 200 1.47 -12.34 -11.24
CA ASN A 200 0.36 -12.59 -10.32
C ASN A 200 0.76 -13.45 -9.13
N ARG A 201 1.75 -14.34 -9.28
CA ARG A 201 2.34 -15.12 -8.17
C ARG A 201 3.28 -14.26 -7.35
N ARG A 202 2.76 -13.60 -6.31
CA ARG A 202 3.49 -12.61 -5.51
C ARG A 202 3.04 -12.60 -4.05
N VAL A 203 3.83 -11.95 -3.22
CA VAL A 203 3.42 -11.51 -1.88
C VAL A 203 3.52 -9.99 -1.84
N GLU A 204 2.46 -9.36 -1.38
CA GLU A 204 2.39 -7.91 -1.14
C GLU A 204 2.43 -7.64 0.36
N PHE A 205 3.12 -6.56 0.74
CA PHE A 205 3.11 -5.99 2.08
C PHE A 205 2.43 -4.65 1.98
N ILE A 206 1.26 -4.53 2.60
CA ILE A 206 0.53 -3.26 2.70
C ILE A 206 0.91 -2.63 4.02
N ILE A 207 1.61 -1.51 3.96
CA ILE A 207 2.10 -0.81 5.14
C ILE A 207 1.26 0.45 5.32
N THR A 208 0.68 0.61 6.50
CA THR A 208 -0.20 1.74 6.84
C THR A 208 0.21 2.36 8.17
N ALA A 209 -0.14 3.63 8.38
CA ALA A 209 0.00 4.27 9.68
C ALA A 209 -0.88 3.55 10.72
N ASN A 210 -0.32 3.22 11.88
CA ASN A 210 -1.10 2.70 12.98
C ASN A 210 -1.75 3.82 13.80
N GLU A 211 -2.56 3.44 14.79
CA GLU A 211 -3.28 4.39 15.65
C GLU A 211 -2.34 5.37 16.37
N LYS A 212 -1.14 4.93 16.75
CA LYS A 212 -0.16 5.79 17.42
C LYS A 212 0.37 6.86 16.47
N MET A 213 0.78 6.50 15.25
CA MET A 213 1.22 7.47 14.25
C MET A 213 0.13 8.48 13.93
N MET A 214 -1.13 8.04 13.82
CA MET A 214 -2.27 8.92 13.55
C MET A 214 -2.46 9.94 14.68
N LYS A 215 -2.49 9.51 15.94
CA LYS A 215 -2.62 10.40 17.11
C LYS A 215 -1.46 11.40 17.24
N GLU A 216 -0.22 10.96 16.97
CA GLU A 216 0.94 11.85 16.99
C GLU A 216 0.86 12.91 15.88
N ALA A 217 0.46 12.52 14.67
CA ALA A 217 0.28 13.44 13.56
C ALA A 217 -0.85 14.47 13.82
N GLU A 218 -1.96 14.05 14.41
CA GLU A 218 -3.04 14.94 14.83
C GLU A 218 -2.56 15.96 15.88
N ALA A 219 -1.83 15.49 16.90
CA ALA A 219 -1.29 16.35 17.93
C ALA A 219 -0.23 17.33 17.38
N GLU A 220 0.55 16.93 16.39
CA GLU A 220 1.52 17.80 15.71
C GLU A 220 0.79 18.84 14.84
N ALA A 221 -0.23 18.45 14.09
CA ALA A 221 -1.04 19.35 13.27
C ALA A 221 -1.75 20.42 14.13
N ALA A 222 -2.25 20.04 15.31
CA ALA A 222 -2.89 20.97 16.23
C ALA A 222 -1.95 22.06 16.80
N ARG A 223 -0.64 21.81 16.81
CA ARG A 223 0.39 22.80 17.26
C ARG A 223 0.79 23.77 16.16
N GLN A 224 0.48 23.46 14.90
CA GLN A 224 0.83 24.29 13.74
C GLN A 224 -0.29 25.26 13.34
N ASN A 225 -1.49 25.11 13.93
CA ASN A 225 -2.64 25.99 13.78
C ASN A 225 -2.77 26.96 14.96
#